data_a58c4303d9cb6ecf1a5cc1934f10cd61
#
_entry.id   a58c4303d9cb6ecf1a5cc1934f10cd61
#
_cell.length_a   1.000
_cell.length_b   1.000
_cell.length_c   1.000
_cell.angle_alpha   90.00
_cell.angle_beta   90.00
_cell.angle_gamma   90.00
#
_symmetry.space_group_name_H-M   'P 1'
#
loop_
_entity.id
_entity.type
_entity.pdbx_description
1 polymer ?
#
loop_
_entity_poly.entity_id
_entity_poly.type
_entity_poly.pdbx_seq_one_letter_code
_entity_poly.pdbx_strand_id
1 'polypeptide(L)'
;DRVNGHLLHGPVAALTIKQELKISNKEVLAAISEHTLGNVPMSEVSKVVFLADCLEESRPKDFTDPIWQGLYSDSLLEPSKKVNLDKAMLIACDLSLSNLLAVGKPIHPKTVDVRNHFLGIVRTVEKSIN
;
A
#
# COMPACT_ATOMS: atom_id res chain seq x y z
N ASP A 1 18.96 8.06 11.77
CA ASP A 1 17.78 8.80 12.18
C ASP A 1 16.75 7.85 12.83
N ARG A 2 16.59 7.95 14.15
CA ARG A 2 15.72 7.05 14.93
C ARG A 2 14.24 7.21 14.60
N VAL A 3 13.83 8.36 14.07
CA VAL A 3 12.41 8.64 13.77
C VAL A 3 11.97 7.94 12.50
N ASN A 4 12.86 7.81 11.51
CA ASN A 4 12.54 7.22 10.21
C ASN A 4 13.16 5.84 9.98
N GLY A 5 13.85 5.27 10.97
CA GLY A 5 14.57 4.02 10.80
C GLY A 5 13.67 2.87 10.34
N HIS A 6 12.47 2.76 10.92
CA HIS A 6 11.52 1.71 10.52
C HIS A 6 10.92 1.96 9.13
N LEU A 7 10.89 3.20 8.63
CA LEU A 7 10.41 3.53 7.29
C LEU A 7 11.42 3.15 6.21
N LEU A 8 12.70 3.06 6.57
CA LEU A 8 13.78 2.71 5.67
C LEU A 8 14.09 1.22 5.61
N HIS A 9 13.45 0.40 6.45
CA HIS A 9 13.75 -1.04 6.49
C HIS A 9 13.45 -1.75 5.17
N GLY A 10 12.43 -1.33 4.43
CA GLY A 10 12.11 -1.90 3.12
C GLY A 10 13.24 -1.71 2.10
N PRO A 11 13.66 -0.46 1.80
CA PRO A 11 14.79 -0.21 0.91
C PRO A 11 16.08 -0.88 1.35
N VAL A 12 16.39 -0.85 2.65
CA VAL A 12 17.57 -1.51 3.22
C VAL A 12 17.48 -3.03 3.03
N ALA A 13 16.34 -3.64 3.32
CA ALA A 13 16.12 -5.06 3.13
C ALA A 13 16.29 -5.47 1.66
N ALA A 14 15.77 -4.67 0.72
CA ALA A 14 15.92 -4.93 -0.71
C ALA A 14 17.39 -4.94 -1.13
N LEU A 15 18.18 -3.98 -0.66
CA LEU A 15 19.63 -3.93 -0.93
C LEU A 15 20.35 -5.13 -0.32
N THR A 16 20.04 -5.50 0.92
CA THR A 16 20.65 -6.64 1.61
C THR A 16 20.36 -7.95 0.89
N ILE A 17 19.10 -8.17 0.50
CA ILE A 17 18.68 -9.37 -0.22
C ILE A 17 19.38 -9.46 -1.57
N LYS A 18 19.45 -8.34 -2.29
CA LYS A 18 20.18 -8.29 -3.58
C LYS A 18 21.63 -8.68 -3.42
N GLN A 19 22.31 -8.15 -2.40
CA GLN A 19 23.74 -8.39 -2.17
C GLN A 19 24.05 -9.78 -1.60
N GLU A 20 23.31 -10.18 -0.56
CA GLU A 20 23.62 -11.41 0.20
C GLU A 20 23.01 -12.66 -0.42
N LEU A 21 21.77 -12.58 -0.90
CA LEU A 21 21.07 -13.72 -1.51
C LEU A 21 21.17 -13.74 -3.04
N LYS A 22 21.79 -12.72 -3.64
CA LYS A 22 21.98 -12.57 -5.08
C LYS A 22 20.67 -12.63 -5.87
N ILE A 23 19.56 -12.15 -5.28
CA ILE A 23 18.29 -12.02 -5.95
C ILE A 23 18.32 -10.76 -6.80
N SER A 24 18.08 -10.90 -8.09
CA SER A 24 18.14 -9.80 -9.05
C SER A 24 16.79 -9.47 -9.70
N ASN A 25 15.72 -10.19 -9.37
CA ASN A 25 14.40 -9.93 -9.91
C ASN A 25 13.92 -8.54 -9.48
N LYS A 26 13.76 -7.62 -10.44
CA LYS A 26 13.42 -6.22 -10.18
C LYS A 26 12.06 -6.05 -9.52
N GLU A 27 11.07 -6.85 -9.89
CA GLU A 27 9.73 -6.78 -9.34
C GLU A 27 9.70 -7.21 -7.87
N VAL A 28 10.42 -8.28 -7.53
CA VAL A 28 10.57 -8.74 -6.13
C VAL A 28 11.28 -7.69 -5.29
N LEU A 29 12.40 -7.16 -5.78
CA LEU A 29 13.16 -6.12 -5.07
C LEU A 29 12.34 -4.85 -4.88
N ALA A 30 11.58 -4.43 -5.90
CA ALA A 30 10.68 -3.28 -5.79
C ALA A 30 9.60 -3.52 -4.74
N ALA A 31 8.98 -4.69 -4.73
CA ALA A 31 7.95 -5.04 -3.73
C ALA A 31 8.50 -4.97 -2.30
N ILE A 32 9.69 -5.49 -2.06
CA ILE A 32 10.35 -5.42 -0.76
C ILE A 32 10.67 -3.97 -0.39
N SER A 33 11.22 -3.20 -1.32
CA SER A 33 11.58 -1.80 -1.11
C SER A 33 10.37 -0.93 -0.79
N GLU A 34 9.24 -1.20 -1.41
CA GLU A 34 8.05 -0.36 -1.40
C GLU A 34 7.00 -0.75 -0.35
N HIS A 35 7.21 -1.83 0.40
CA HIS A 35 6.14 -2.41 1.22
C HIS A 35 5.70 -1.53 2.42
N THR A 36 6.47 -0.54 2.82
CA THR A 36 6.13 0.34 3.95
C THR A 36 5.52 1.66 3.51
N LEU A 37 6.20 2.38 2.61
CA LEU A 37 5.77 3.71 2.15
C LEU A 37 5.01 3.66 0.82
N GLY A 38 5.13 2.59 0.08
CA GLY A 38 4.67 2.53 -1.29
C GLY A 38 5.60 3.25 -2.26
N ASN A 39 5.14 3.43 -3.46
CA ASN A 39 5.84 4.20 -4.50
C ASN A 39 4.84 4.64 -5.58
N VAL A 40 5.30 5.46 -6.50
CA VAL A 40 4.51 5.92 -7.65
C VAL A 40 5.34 5.70 -8.91
N PRO A 41 4.90 4.86 -9.85
CA PRO A 41 3.81 3.89 -9.77
C PRO A 41 4.21 2.63 -8.99
N MET A 42 3.24 1.75 -8.74
CA MET A 42 3.48 0.44 -8.12
C MET A 42 2.98 -0.68 -9.03
N SER A 43 3.75 -1.77 -9.11
CA SER A 43 3.31 -3.00 -9.76
C SER A 43 2.20 -3.68 -8.96
N GLU A 44 1.46 -4.61 -9.57
CA GLU A 44 0.47 -5.40 -8.83
C GLU A 44 1.10 -6.19 -7.68
N VAL A 45 2.29 -6.76 -7.90
CA VAL A 45 3.04 -7.48 -6.86
C VAL A 45 3.37 -6.55 -5.69
N SER A 46 3.87 -5.34 -5.95
CA SER A 46 4.14 -4.34 -4.90
C SER A 46 2.89 -3.98 -4.11
N LYS A 47 1.75 -3.79 -4.77
CA LYS A 47 0.47 -3.51 -4.10
C LYS A 47 0.04 -4.67 -3.20
N VAL A 48 0.13 -5.90 -3.69
CA VAL A 48 -0.22 -7.10 -2.91
C VAL A 48 0.65 -7.22 -1.66
N VAL A 49 1.96 -7.03 -1.79
CA VAL A 49 2.89 -7.11 -0.64
C VAL A 49 2.60 -6.00 0.37
N PHE A 50 2.39 -4.77 -0.10
CA PHE A 50 2.03 -3.64 0.74
C PHE A 50 0.74 -3.92 1.52
N LEU A 51 -0.31 -4.39 0.83
CA LEU A 51 -1.61 -4.69 1.45
C LEU A 51 -1.53 -5.89 2.39
N ALA A 52 -0.75 -6.91 2.07
CA ALA A 52 -0.54 -8.06 2.96
C ALA A 52 0.06 -7.62 4.31
N ASP A 53 1.01 -6.69 4.29
CA ASP A 53 1.56 -6.11 5.50
C ASP A 53 0.52 -5.31 6.31
N CYS A 54 -0.34 -4.56 5.61
CA CYS A 54 -1.43 -3.81 6.24
C CYS A 54 -2.51 -4.72 6.83
N LEU A 55 -2.72 -5.90 6.28
CA LEU A 55 -3.83 -6.80 6.63
C LEU A 55 -3.42 -7.98 7.53
N GLU A 56 -2.19 -7.95 8.06
CA GLU A 56 -1.74 -9.03 8.94
C GLU A 56 -2.58 -9.09 10.23
N GLU A 57 -2.68 -10.29 10.82
CA GLU A 57 -3.66 -10.60 11.87
C GLU A 57 -3.56 -9.75 13.14
N SER A 58 -2.38 -9.23 13.46
CA SER A 58 -2.20 -8.41 14.67
C SER A 58 -2.75 -6.98 14.53
N ARG A 59 -3.11 -6.56 13.32
CA ARG A 59 -3.65 -5.21 13.08
C ARG A 59 -5.08 -5.08 13.60
N PRO A 60 -5.47 -3.90 14.11
CA PRO A 60 -6.84 -3.67 14.59
C PRO A 60 -7.87 -3.82 13.46
N LYS A 61 -9.04 -4.39 13.77
CA LYS A 61 -10.11 -4.61 12.79
C LYS A 61 -10.69 -3.32 12.21
N ASP A 62 -10.74 -2.26 12.98
CA ASP A 62 -11.19 -0.95 12.48
C ASP A 62 -10.25 -0.37 11.41
N PHE A 63 -9.00 -0.84 11.37
CA PHE A 63 -8.06 -0.55 10.29
C PHE A 63 -8.21 -1.54 9.12
N THR A 64 -8.28 -2.84 9.39
CA THR A 64 -8.25 -3.87 8.35
C THR A 64 -9.58 -4.07 7.62
N ASP A 65 -10.71 -3.98 8.31
CA ASP A 65 -12.03 -4.22 7.72
C ASP A 65 -12.36 -3.30 6.55
N PRO A 66 -12.13 -1.96 6.63
CA PRO A 66 -12.37 -1.09 5.48
C PRO A 66 -11.51 -1.44 4.26
N ILE A 67 -10.28 -1.88 4.48
CA ILE A 67 -9.37 -2.28 3.40
C ILE A 67 -9.90 -3.54 2.71
N TRP A 68 -10.33 -4.56 3.48
CA TRP A 68 -10.95 -5.77 2.94
C TRP A 68 -12.22 -5.44 2.15
N GLN A 69 -13.07 -4.56 2.67
CA GLN A 69 -14.29 -4.11 1.99
C GLN A 69 -13.96 -3.43 0.66
N GLY A 70 -12.97 -2.56 0.64
CA GLY A 70 -12.50 -1.91 -0.59
C GLY A 70 -11.94 -2.89 -1.60
N LEU A 71 -11.17 -3.86 -1.13
CA LEU A 71 -10.55 -4.88 -1.98
C LEU A 71 -11.61 -5.71 -2.75
N TYR A 72 -12.69 -6.07 -2.09
CA TYR A 72 -13.75 -6.91 -2.64
C TYR A 72 -14.99 -6.14 -3.11
N SER A 73 -14.98 -4.81 -3.11
CA SER A 73 -16.15 -3.99 -3.42
C SER A 73 -16.76 -4.29 -4.79
N ASP A 74 -15.94 -4.53 -5.80
CA ASP A 74 -16.42 -4.81 -7.16
C ASP A 74 -16.93 -6.24 -7.32
N SER A 75 -16.33 -7.20 -6.61
CA SER A 75 -16.72 -8.60 -6.67
C SER A 75 -18.07 -8.89 -6.00
N LEU A 76 -18.51 -8.02 -5.09
CA LEU A 76 -19.86 -8.09 -4.51
C LEU A 76 -20.94 -7.73 -5.54
N LEU A 77 -20.62 -6.87 -6.49
CA LEU A 77 -21.53 -6.42 -7.55
C LEU A 77 -21.44 -7.33 -8.79
N GLU A 78 -20.25 -7.77 -9.12
CA GLU A 78 -19.96 -8.66 -10.24
C GLU A 78 -18.98 -9.75 -9.81
N PRO A 79 -19.44 -11.00 -9.53
CA PRO A 79 -18.57 -12.07 -9.07
C PRO A 79 -17.43 -12.43 -10.03
N SER A 80 -17.54 -12.06 -11.31
CA SER A 80 -16.47 -12.27 -12.31
C SER A 80 -15.31 -11.25 -12.18
N LYS A 81 -15.51 -10.16 -11.49
CA LYS A 81 -14.46 -9.16 -11.27
C LYS A 81 -13.49 -9.61 -10.20
N LYS A 82 -12.22 -9.37 -10.48
CA LYS A 82 -11.12 -9.58 -9.54
C LYS A 82 -11.13 -8.51 -8.44
N VAL A 83 -10.29 -8.71 -7.44
CA VAL A 83 -10.08 -7.75 -6.36
C VAL A 83 -9.66 -6.36 -6.90
N ASN A 84 -10.07 -5.31 -6.20
CA ASN A 84 -9.72 -3.93 -6.55
C ASN A 84 -8.54 -3.47 -5.69
N LEU A 85 -7.33 -3.71 -6.19
CA LEU A 85 -6.09 -3.36 -5.49
C LEU A 85 -5.94 -1.84 -5.31
N ASP A 86 -6.29 -1.06 -6.32
CA ASP A 86 -6.12 0.40 -6.27
C ASP A 86 -7.03 1.04 -5.23
N LYS A 87 -8.26 0.59 -5.13
CA LYS A 87 -9.20 1.05 -4.10
C LYS A 87 -8.73 0.66 -2.70
N ALA A 88 -8.25 -0.56 -2.51
CA ALA A 88 -7.68 -1.00 -1.24
C ALA A 88 -6.46 -0.18 -0.85
N MET A 89 -5.58 0.14 -1.81
CA MET A 89 -4.42 1.02 -1.58
C MET A 89 -4.84 2.41 -1.13
N LEU A 90 -5.84 3.01 -1.77
CA LEU A 90 -6.35 4.32 -1.38
C LEU A 90 -6.88 4.31 0.05
N ILE A 91 -7.69 3.32 0.40
CA ILE A 91 -8.26 3.19 1.75
C ILE A 91 -7.15 2.99 2.78
N ALA A 92 -6.17 2.13 2.51
CA ALA A 92 -5.04 1.91 3.41
C ALA A 92 -4.24 3.19 3.64
N CYS A 93 -3.97 3.96 2.60
CA CYS A 93 -3.29 5.25 2.71
C CYS A 93 -4.10 6.25 3.53
N ASP A 94 -5.39 6.38 3.27
CA ASP A 94 -6.26 7.32 4.00
C ASP A 94 -6.36 6.98 5.49
N LEU A 95 -6.51 5.70 5.82
CA LEU A 95 -6.54 5.25 7.22
C LEU A 95 -5.20 5.49 7.92
N SER A 96 -4.08 5.22 7.24
CA SER A 96 -2.75 5.47 7.80
C SER A 96 -2.52 6.95 8.06
N LEU A 97 -2.90 7.82 7.13
CA LEU A 97 -2.82 9.28 7.30
C LEU A 97 -3.71 9.76 8.44
N SER A 98 -4.94 9.26 8.52
CA SER A 98 -5.87 9.61 9.61
C SER A 98 -5.30 9.22 10.97
N ASN A 99 -4.70 8.04 11.08
CA ASN A 99 -4.07 7.59 12.33
C ASN A 99 -2.87 8.47 12.72
N LEU A 100 -2.02 8.83 11.77
CA LEU A 100 -0.88 9.71 12.03
C LEU A 100 -1.34 11.09 12.50
N LEU A 101 -2.38 11.64 11.87
CA LEU A 101 -2.96 12.92 12.28
C LEU A 101 -3.57 12.83 13.68
N ALA A 102 -4.30 11.76 13.98
CA ALA A 102 -4.98 11.58 15.27
C ALA A 102 -3.99 11.49 16.44
N VAL A 103 -2.83 10.89 16.23
CA VAL A 103 -1.80 10.73 17.27
C VAL A 103 -0.69 11.80 17.22
N GLY A 104 -0.79 12.73 16.28
CA GLY A 104 0.17 13.84 16.16
C GLY A 104 1.56 13.41 15.69
N LYS A 105 1.67 12.37 14.89
CA LYS A 105 2.95 11.90 14.32
C LYS A 105 3.25 12.58 12.98
N PRO A 106 4.53 12.77 12.65
CA PRO A 106 4.92 13.31 11.36
C PRO A 106 4.48 12.41 10.20
N ILE A 107 4.12 13.03 9.10
CA ILE A 107 3.74 12.35 7.86
C ILE A 107 4.90 12.44 6.88
N HIS A 108 5.37 11.29 6.37
CA HIS A 108 6.35 11.28 5.32
C HIS A 108 5.72 11.77 4.00
N PRO A 109 6.35 12.71 3.27
CA PRO A 109 5.78 13.27 2.03
C PRO A 109 5.38 12.20 1.01
N LYS A 110 6.14 11.11 0.91
CA LYS A 110 5.85 10.00 0.01
C LYS A 110 4.48 9.36 0.27
N THR A 111 4.04 9.29 1.52
CA THR A 111 2.71 8.76 1.88
C THR A 111 1.60 9.58 1.24
N VAL A 112 1.75 10.89 1.22
CA VAL A 112 0.79 11.80 0.55
C VAL A 112 0.81 11.61 -0.96
N ASP A 113 1.99 11.50 -1.56
CA ASP A 113 2.14 11.28 -2.99
C ASP A 113 1.50 9.97 -3.45
N VAL A 114 1.74 8.89 -2.71
CA VAL A 114 1.13 7.58 -2.98
C VAL A 114 -0.39 7.65 -2.85
N ARG A 115 -0.89 8.24 -1.78
CA ARG A 115 -2.33 8.45 -1.58
C ARG A 115 -2.96 9.21 -2.75
N ASN A 116 -2.37 10.31 -3.17
CA ASN A 116 -2.91 11.14 -4.25
C ASN A 116 -2.88 10.41 -5.59
N HIS A 117 -1.86 9.61 -5.82
CA HIS A 117 -1.78 8.74 -7.00
C HIS A 117 -2.97 7.77 -7.08
N PHE A 118 -3.24 7.03 -6.01
CA PHE A 118 -4.35 6.07 -5.99
C PHE A 118 -5.72 6.76 -5.97
N LEU A 119 -5.84 7.92 -5.34
CA LEU A 119 -7.05 8.73 -5.44
C LEU A 119 -7.36 9.10 -6.89
N GLY A 120 -6.34 9.51 -7.64
CA GLY A 120 -6.48 9.82 -9.06
C GLY A 120 -6.99 8.65 -9.89
N ILE A 121 -6.42 7.44 -9.66
CA ILE A 121 -6.83 6.22 -10.36
C ILE A 121 -8.29 5.88 -10.03
N VAL A 122 -8.65 5.84 -8.75
CA VAL A 122 -10.01 5.48 -8.31
C VAL A 122 -11.05 6.45 -8.86
N ARG A 123 -10.79 7.76 -8.79
CA ARG A 123 -11.68 8.77 -9.35
C ARG A 123 -11.85 8.66 -10.85
N THR A 124 -10.81 8.33 -11.58
CA THR A 124 -10.87 8.16 -13.03
C THR A 124 -11.78 6.98 -13.39
N VAL A 125 -11.65 5.85 -12.69
CA VAL A 125 -12.51 4.68 -12.89
C VAL A 125 -13.96 5.01 -12.55
N GLU A 126 -14.23 5.66 -11.43
CA GLU A 126 -15.59 6.07 -11.02
C GLU A 126 -16.25 6.99 -12.05
N LYS A 127 -15.51 7.94 -12.63
CA LYS A 127 -16.02 8.82 -13.68
C LYS A 127 -16.36 8.08 -14.97
N SER A 128 -15.63 7.01 -15.31
CA SER A 128 -15.86 6.23 -16.51
C SER A 128 -17.12 5.34 -16.41
N ILE A 129 -17.58 5.05 -15.19
CA ILE A 129 -18.78 4.25 -14.94
C ILE A 129 -20.05 5.13 -14.98
N ASN A 130 -19.91 6.40 -14.65
CA ASN A 130 -20.98 7.39 -14.69
C ASN A 130 -21.01 8.09 -16.06
#